data_459353f84b7190cb053659b9430885cd
#
_entry.id   459353f84b7190cb053659b9430885cd
#
_cell.length_a   1.000
_cell.length_b   1.000
_cell.length_c   1.000
_cell.angle_alpha   90.00
_cell.angle_beta   90.00
_cell.angle_gamma   90.00
#
_symmetry.space_group_name_H-M   'P 1'
#
loop_
_entity.id
_entity.type
_entity.pdbx_description
1 polymer ?
#
loop_
_entity_poly.entity_id
_entity_poly.type
_entity_poly.pdbx_seq_one_letter_code
_entity_poly.pdbx_strand_id
1 'polypeptide(L)'
;MKLEEAAAQLEALGNPTRLKVYRALVRAGDEGMPVGQLQARLGTAASTLSHHLHKLILVGLVTQERQVTTLICRANYPVMRGLLGFLVEECCVESCRPTDLPEQAA
;
A
#
# COMPACT_ATOMS: atom_id res chain seq x y z
N MET A 1 5.21 -6.82 13.35
CA MET A 1 5.98 -6.06 12.32
C MET A 1 7.17 -5.41 12.97
N LYS A 2 8.31 -5.43 12.30
CA LYS A 2 9.49 -4.79 12.85
C LYS A 2 9.55 -3.33 12.45
N LEU A 3 10.22 -2.52 13.25
CA LEU A 3 10.33 -1.09 13.00
C LEU A 3 10.93 -0.80 11.63
N GLU A 4 11.99 -1.52 11.27
CA GLU A 4 12.65 -1.30 9.98
C GLU A 4 11.75 -1.64 8.81
N GLU A 5 10.93 -2.66 8.97
CA GLU A 5 9.99 -3.07 7.96
C GLU A 5 8.91 -2.00 7.78
N ALA A 6 8.38 -1.51 8.88
CA ALA A 6 7.38 -0.44 8.83
C ALA A 6 7.95 0.82 8.21
N ALA A 7 9.19 1.17 8.57
CA ALA A 7 9.83 2.36 8.01
C ALA A 7 10.02 2.24 6.50
N ALA A 8 10.41 1.06 6.01
CA ALA A 8 10.60 0.85 4.57
C ALA A 8 9.26 0.97 3.83
N GLN A 9 8.19 0.46 4.43
CA GLN A 9 6.86 0.56 3.82
C GLN A 9 6.39 2.00 3.78
N LEU A 10 6.62 2.75 4.85
CA LEU A 10 6.23 4.17 4.87
C LEU A 10 7.05 4.98 3.88
N GLU A 11 8.32 4.65 3.72
CA GLU A 11 9.15 5.33 2.74
C GLU A 11 8.62 5.08 1.33
N ALA A 12 8.23 3.84 1.03
CA ALA A 12 7.68 3.51 -0.27
C ALA A 12 6.39 4.29 -0.53
N LEU A 13 5.56 4.48 0.51
CA LEU A 13 4.32 5.21 0.38
C LEU A 13 4.50 6.73 0.43
N GLY A 14 5.69 7.20 0.76
CA GLY A 14 5.95 8.63 0.93
C GLY A 14 6.15 9.43 -0.35
N ASN A 15 5.87 8.83 -1.50
CA ASN A 15 5.97 9.51 -2.79
C ASN A 15 4.55 9.70 -3.32
N PRO A 16 4.14 10.92 -3.71
CA PRO A 16 2.75 11.18 -4.10
C PRO A 16 2.26 10.28 -5.24
N THR A 17 3.08 10.04 -6.25
CA THR A 17 2.68 9.20 -7.36
C THR A 17 2.53 7.75 -6.93
N ARG A 18 3.47 7.27 -6.12
CA ARG A 18 3.44 5.89 -5.65
C ARG A 18 2.26 5.66 -4.72
N LEU A 19 1.95 6.65 -3.89
CA LEU A 19 0.78 6.59 -3.01
C LEU A 19 -0.50 6.52 -3.85
N LYS A 20 -0.56 7.27 -4.95
CA LYS A 20 -1.71 7.22 -5.83
C LYS A 20 -1.87 5.84 -6.46
N VAL A 21 -0.77 5.23 -6.87
CA VAL A 21 -0.77 3.87 -7.42
C VAL A 21 -1.32 2.90 -6.37
N TYR A 22 -0.82 3.01 -5.15
CA TYR A 22 -1.22 2.09 -4.09
C TYR A 22 -2.71 2.23 -3.77
N ARG A 23 -3.19 3.47 -3.66
CA ARG A 23 -4.60 3.69 -3.36
C ARG A 23 -5.53 3.15 -4.44
N ALA A 24 -5.10 3.21 -5.70
CA ALA A 24 -5.87 2.63 -6.78
C ALA A 24 -6.01 1.12 -6.60
N LEU A 25 -4.93 0.46 -6.17
CA LEU A 25 -4.97 -0.99 -5.94
C LEU A 25 -5.77 -1.33 -4.70
N VAL A 26 -5.68 -0.52 -3.65
CA VAL A 26 -6.50 -0.72 -2.46
C VAL A 26 -7.98 -0.65 -2.82
N ARG A 27 -8.34 0.28 -3.69
CA ARG A 27 -9.71 0.45 -4.12
C ARG A 27 -10.20 -0.72 -4.97
N ALA A 28 -9.30 -1.36 -5.71
CA ALA A 28 -9.67 -2.44 -6.63
C ALA A 28 -10.20 -3.70 -5.93
N GLY A 29 -9.80 -3.93 -4.71
CA GLY A 29 -10.26 -5.11 -3.97
C GLY A 29 -9.44 -6.36 -4.28
N ASP A 30 -9.92 -7.49 -3.82
CA ASP A 30 -9.19 -8.75 -3.93
C ASP A 30 -8.97 -9.23 -5.36
N GLU A 31 -9.77 -8.78 -6.28
CA GLU A 31 -9.58 -9.17 -7.68
C GLU A 31 -8.37 -8.50 -8.30
N GLY A 32 -7.95 -7.38 -7.72
CA GLY A 32 -6.80 -6.66 -8.25
C GLY A 32 -7.10 -5.94 -9.53
N MET A 33 -6.04 -5.56 -10.24
CA MET A 33 -6.19 -4.78 -11.48
C MET A 33 -5.07 -5.14 -12.44
N PRO A 34 -5.37 -5.40 -13.71
CA PRO A 34 -4.31 -5.61 -14.71
C PRO A 34 -3.44 -4.36 -14.83
N VAL A 35 -2.15 -4.56 -15.02
CA VAL A 35 -1.18 -3.46 -15.13
C VAL A 35 -1.61 -2.47 -16.21
N GLY A 36 -2.08 -2.96 -17.36
CA GLY A 36 -2.50 -2.06 -18.45
C GLY A 36 -3.66 -1.16 -18.07
N GLN A 37 -4.61 -1.72 -17.31
CA GLN A 37 -5.75 -0.94 -16.85
C GLN A 37 -5.30 0.09 -15.81
N LEU A 38 -4.40 -0.28 -14.93
CA LEU A 38 -3.86 0.62 -13.93
C LEU A 38 -3.13 1.78 -14.62
N GLN A 39 -2.33 1.46 -15.64
CA GLN A 39 -1.61 2.47 -16.40
C GLN A 39 -2.57 3.45 -17.05
N ALA A 40 -3.61 2.95 -17.68
CA ALA A 40 -4.58 3.80 -18.36
C ALA A 40 -5.31 4.69 -17.37
N ARG A 41 -5.67 4.14 -16.22
CA ARG A 41 -6.39 4.90 -15.20
C ARG A 41 -5.55 6.02 -14.62
N LEU A 42 -4.26 5.78 -14.43
CA LEU A 42 -3.38 6.77 -13.83
C LEU A 42 -2.74 7.72 -14.83
N GLY A 43 -2.77 7.36 -16.10
CA GLY A 43 -2.19 8.20 -17.13
C GLY A 43 -0.68 8.30 -17.08
N THR A 44 0.01 7.28 -16.58
CA THR A 44 1.47 7.32 -16.45
C THR A 44 2.13 6.50 -17.53
N ALA A 45 3.40 6.77 -17.78
CA ALA A 45 4.19 5.95 -18.71
C ALA A 45 4.40 4.56 -18.11
N ALA A 46 4.49 3.55 -18.96
CA ALA A 46 4.65 2.17 -18.52
C ALA A 46 5.89 1.98 -17.66
N SER A 47 7.01 2.58 -18.04
CA SER A 47 8.25 2.42 -17.29
C SER A 47 8.17 3.07 -15.93
N THR A 48 7.51 4.20 -15.83
CA THR A 48 7.32 4.89 -14.56
C THR A 48 6.45 4.07 -13.62
N LEU A 49 5.36 3.53 -14.15
CA LEU A 49 4.48 2.69 -13.35
C LEU A 49 5.20 1.43 -12.88
N SER A 50 5.96 0.80 -13.77
CA SER A 50 6.71 -0.40 -13.43
C SER A 50 7.69 -0.14 -12.29
N HIS A 51 8.36 1.02 -12.33
CA HIS A 51 9.30 1.40 -11.27
C HIS A 51 8.58 1.57 -9.93
N HIS A 52 7.42 2.24 -9.93
CA HIS A 52 6.66 2.44 -8.70
C HIS A 52 6.11 1.12 -8.14
N LEU A 53 5.62 0.26 -9.03
CA LEU A 53 5.12 -1.05 -8.59
C LEU A 53 6.23 -1.89 -8.00
N HIS A 54 7.42 -1.85 -8.62
CA HIS A 54 8.56 -2.62 -8.12
C HIS A 54 8.90 -2.21 -6.68
N LYS A 55 8.90 -0.92 -6.40
CA LYS A 55 9.21 -0.45 -5.06
C LYS A 55 8.17 -0.90 -4.04
N LEU A 56 6.90 -0.91 -4.43
CA LEU A 56 5.84 -1.37 -3.53
C LEU A 56 5.90 -2.88 -3.31
N ILE A 57 6.29 -3.63 -4.34
CA ILE A 57 6.45 -5.07 -4.23
C ILE A 57 7.60 -5.43 -3.32
N LEU A 58 8.72 -4.70 -3.41
CA LEU A 58 9.89 -4.99 -2.59
C LEU A 58 9.61 -4.89 -1.10
N VAL A 59 8.70 -4.01 -0.70
CA VAL A 59 8.36 -3.86 0.72
C VAL A 59 7.11 -4.67 1.11
N GLY A 60 6.58 -5.45 0.18
CA GLY A 60 5.47 -6.36 0.48
C GLY A 60 4.09 -5.76 0.46
N LEU A 61 3.94 -4.49 0.06
CA LEU A 61 2.63 -3.83 0.04
C LEU A 61 1.79 -4.21 -1.16
N VAL A 62 2.42 -4.67 -2.24
CA VAL A 62 1.75 -5.05 -3.48
C VAL A 62 2.26 -6.41 -3.92
N THR A 63 1.40 -7.21 -4.50
CA THR A 63 1.79 -8.47 -5.12
C THR A 63 1.39 -8.45 -6.58
N GLN A 64 2.07 -9.24 -7.40
CA GLN A 64 1.73 -9.38 -8.81
C GLN A 64 1.59 -10.85 -9.14
N GLU A 65 0.63 -11.16 -9.97
CA GLU A 65 0.41 -12.52 -10.42
C GLU A 65 0.24 -12.50 -11.93
N ARG A 66 0.95 -13.42 -12.63
CA ARG A 66 0.80 -13.52 -14.06
C ARG A 66 -0.35 -14.46 -14.37
N GLN A 67 -1.34 -13.97 -15.12
CA GLN A 67 -2.44 -14.79 -15.58
C GLN A 67 -2.38 -14.80 -17.10
N VAL A 68 -1.90 -15.87 -17.66
CA VAL A 68 -1.63 -16.03 -19.09
C VAL A 68 -0.61 -14.97 -19.53
N THR A 69 -1.04 -13.92 -20.21
CA THR A 69 -0.13 -12.86 -20.65
C THR A 69 -0.34 -11.56 -19.88
N THR A 70 -1.22 -11.57 -18.88
CA THR A 70 -1.56 -10.37 -18.14
C THR A 70 -0.98 -10.41 -16.76
N LEU A 71 -0.43 -9.29 -16.31
CA LEU A 71 0.01 -9.16 -14.92
C LEU A 71 -1.09 -8.50 -14.11
N ILE A 72 -1.52 -9.16 -13.06
CA ILE A 72 -2.55 -8.63 -12.15
C ILE A 72 -1.86 -8.14 -10.89
N CYS A 73 -2.10 -6.90 -10.53
CA CYS A 73 -1.54 -6.29 -9.32
C CYS A 73 -2.60 -6.23 -8.25
N ARG A 74 -2.21 -6.54 -7.01
CA ARG A 74 -3.13 -6.50 -5.87
C ARG A 74 -2.45 -5.84 -4.70
N ALA A 75 -3.20 -5.05 -3.94
CA ALA A 75 -2.73 -4.58 -2.66
C ALA A 75 -2.68 -5.77 -1.70
N ASN A 76 -1.63 -5.84 -0.90
CA ASN A 76 -1.51 -6.90 0.10
C ASN A 76 -2.19 -6.40 1.37
N TYR A 77 -3.48 -6.68 1.52
CA TYR A 77 -4.27 -6.13 2.61
C TYR A 77 -3.78 -6.56 4.00
N PRO A 78 -3.38 -7.82 4.22
CA PRO A 78 -2.84 -8.18 5.55
C PRO A 78 -1.61 -7.34 5.93
N VAL A 79 -0.74 -7.07 4.97
CA VAL A 79 0.46 -6.26 5.23
C VAL A 79 0.05 -4.81 5.50
N MET A 80 -0.91 -4.28 4.75
CA MET A 80 -1.41 -2.94 4.98
C MET A 80 -2.00 -2.82 6.38
N ARG A 81 -2.82 -3.77 6.79
CA ARG A 81 -3.40 -3.75 8.12
C ARG A 81 -2.33 -3.88 9.19
N GLY A 82 -1.28 -4.66 8.94
CA GLY A 82 -0.16 -4.78 9.86
C GLY A 82 0.57 -3.46 10.05
N LEU A 83 0.76 -2.70 8.97
CA LEU A 83 1.41 -1.39 9.05
C LEU A 83 0.55 -0.42 9.86
N LEU A 84 -0.75 -0.37 9.56
CA LEU A 84 -1.66 0.51 10.28
C LEU A 84 -1.73 0.12 11.76
N GLY A 85 -1.77 -1.19 12.04
CA GLY A 85 -1.78 -1.68 13.41
C GLY A 85 -0.51 -1.32 14.16
N PHE A 86 0.63 -1.42 13.48
CA PHE A 86 1.91 -1.06 14.09
C PHE A 86 1.92 0.41 14.49
N LEU A 87 1.38 1.28 13.64
CA LEU A 87 1.39 2.71 13.92
C LEU A 87 0.54 3.07 15.13
N VAL A 88 -0.51 2.32 15.41
CA VAL A 88 -1.40 2.66 16.51
C VAL A 88 -1.24 1.77 17.75
N GLU A 89 -0.40 0.74 17.68
CA GLU A 89 -0.38 -0.26 18.75
C GLU A 89 -0.02 0.28 20.12
N GLU A 90 0.72 1.35 20.19
CA GLU A 90 1.06 1.94 21.47
C GLU A 90 0.36 3.27 21.70
N CYS A 91 -0.73 3.52 20.96
CA CYS A 91 -1.41 4.78 21.07
C CYS A 91 -1.90 5.01 22.48
N CYS A 92 -1.53 6.15 23.05
CA CYS A 92 -1.97 6.61 24.37
C CYS A 92 -1.60 5.69 25.53
N VAL A 93 -0.62 4.82 25.35
CA VAL A 93 -0.20 3.92 26.39
C VAL A 93 0.22 4.68 27.64
N GLU A 94 0.81 5.85 27.47
CA GLU A 94 1.32 6.61 28.60
C GLU A 94 0.34 7.64 29.13
N SER A 95 -0.77 7.92 28.44
CA SER A 95 -1.70 8.95 28.86
C SER A 95 -2.98 8.40 29.44
N CYS A 96 -3.34 7.18 29.11
CA CYS A 96 -4.57 6.58 29.60
C CYS A 96 -5.83 7.34 29.19
N ARG A 97 -5.78 8.14 28.14
CA ARG A 97 -6.94 8.92 27.72
C ARG A 97 -7.40 8.46 26.35
N PRO A 98 -8.39 7.61 26.32
CA PRO A 98 -8.86 7.06 25.04
C PRO A 98 -9.36 8.13 24.07
N THR A 99 -9.79 9.28 24.57
CA THR A 99 -10.25 10.33 23.70
C THR A 99 -9.14 10.95 22.88
N ASP A 100 -7.90 10.63 23.17
CA ASP A 100 -6.79 11.14 22.38
C ASP A 100 -6.66 10.38 21.07
N LEU A 101 -7.40 9.29 20.89
CA LEU A 101 -7.33 8.56 19.65
C LEU A 101 -8.11 9.26 18.56
N PRO A 102 -7.59 9.24 17.34
CA PRO A 102 -8.29 9.84 16.25
C PRO A 102 -9.56 9.05 15.98
N GLU A 103 -10.66 9.77 15.97
CA GLU A 103 -11.82 9.11 15.86
C GLU A 103 -12.04 8.44 14.65
N GLN A 104 -11.78 8.90 13.64
CA GLN A 104 -12.07 8.33 12.53
C GLN A 104 -11.11 7.69 12.00
N ALA A 105 -10.32 7.41 12.63
CA ALA A 105 -9.37 6.56 12.19
C ALA A 105 -10.00 5.68 11.21
N ALA A 106 -11.15 5.72 11.09
CA ALA A 106 -11.78 4.85 10.16
C ALA A 106 -11.54 5.17 8.73
#